data_f58da451ae1d56ccd48a291999ea1f6d
#
_entry.id   f58da451ae1d56ccd48a291999ea1f6d
#
_cell.length_a   1.000
_cell.length_b   1.000
_cell.length_c   1.000
_cell.angle_alpha   90.00
_cell.angle_beta   90.00
_cell.angle_gamma   90.00
#
_symmetry.space_group_name_H-M   'P 1'
#
loop_
_entity.id
_entity.type
_entity.pdbx_description
1 polymer ?
#
loop_
_entity_poly.entity_id
_entity_poly.type
_entity_poly.pdbx_seq_one_letter_code
_entity_poly.pdbx_strand_id
1 'polypeptide(L)'
;MADVKKQMEPSSSIRPEVITENQAIGLEVVDGHAVKAPADYQDPEELYQILINKVKTYHPSEDVSMIEKAYKIAKEAHKGQFRKSGEAYIIHPLWVAIILANLELDKETIVAGILHDVVEDTVMTDEEIRKEFGDEVALLVDGVTKLGQLSYSADKLEVQAENLRKMFLAMAKDIRVVIIKLADRLHNMRTLQFMRPEKQKEKARETMDIYAPIAQRLGISRIKTE
;
A
#
# COMPACT_ATOMS: atom_id res chain seq x y z
N MET A 1 63.82 -34.79 13.88
CA MET A 1 63.26 -33.50 13.47
C MET A 1 61.77 -33.70 13.35
N ALA A 2 61.06 -33.19 14.30
CA ALA A 2 59.63 -33.45 14.47
C ALA A 2 58.78 -32.39 13.78
N ASP A 3 57.90 -32.86 12.90
CA ASP A 3 56.86 -32.03 12.25
C ASP A 3 55.73 -31.78 13.25
N VAL A 4 55.47 -30.51 13.54
CA VAL A 4 54.35 -30.07 14.36
C VAL A 4 53.20 -29.74 13.40
N LYS A 5 52.26 -30.67 13.24
CA LYS A 5 50.97 -30.41 12.62
C LYS A 5 50.08 -29.65 13.59
N LYS A 6 49.84 -28.36 13.31
CA LYS A 6 48.86 -27.51 13.99
C LYS A 6 47.47 -27.86 13.47
N GLN A 7 46.67 -28.56 14.28
CA GLN A 7 45.25 -28.81 14.02
C GLN A 7 44.52 -27.50 14.19
N MET A 8 43.86 -27.05 13.11
CA MET A 8 42.82 -26.02 13.14
C MET A 8 41.51 -26.69 13.58
N GLU A 9 40.99 -26.28 14.72
CA GLU A 9 39.62 -26.63 15.13
C GLU A 9 38.59 -25.93 14.23
N PRO A 10 37.47 -26.57 13.87
CA PRO A 10 36.41 -25.92 13.10
C PRO A 10 35.62 -24.96 14.01
N SER A 11 35.53 -23.72 13.55
CA SER A 11 34.70 -22.66 14.08
C SER A 11 33.26 -23.17 14.33
N SER A 12 32.79 -22.99 15.57
CA SER A 12 31.43 -23.32 15.98
C SER A 12 30.39 -22.62 15.11
N SER A 13 29.65 -23.41 14.36
CA SER A 13 28.46 -22.95 13.67
C SER A 13 27.39 -22.53 14.70
N ILE A 14 27.16 -21.24 14.83
CA ILE A 14 26.01 -20.70 15.55
C ILE A 14 24.77 -21.14 14.80
N ARG A 15 24.01 -22.10 15.36
CA ARG A 15 22.68 -22.43 14.86
C ARG A 15 21.76 -21.23 15.18
N PRO A 16 20.95 -20.72 14.23
CA PRO A 16 19.97 -19.70 14.56
C PRO A 16 18.94 -20.32 15.51
N GLU A 17 18.78 -19.72 16.68
CA GLU A 17 17.65 -20.03 17.57
C GLU A 17 16.36 -19.74 16.86
N VAL A 18 15.44 -20.70 16.85
CA VAL A 18 14.08 -20.53 16.36
C VAL A 18 13.34 -19.63 17.32
N ILE A 19 13.19 -18.35 16.94
CA ILE A 19 12.42 -17.37 17.71
C ILE A 19 10.94 -17.72 17.53
N THR A 20 10.25 -18.06 18.61
CA THR A 20 8.80 -18.31 18.61
C THR A 20 8.02 -17.01 18.40
N GLU A 21 6.85 -17.08 17.77
CA GLU A 21 5.99 -15.95 17.36
C GLU A 21 5.74 -14.85 18.44
N ASN A 22 5.90 -15.17 19.71
CA ASN A 22 5.68 -14.25 20.83
C ASN A 22 6.92 -13.40 21.24
N GLN A 23 8.07 -13.57 20.58
CA GLN A 23 9.29 -12.79 20.85
C GLN A 23 9.64 -11.81 19.72
N ALA A 24 8.84 -11.73 18.65
CA ALA A 24 9.14 -10.99 17.42
C ALA A 24 8.59 -9.56 17.40
N ILE A 25 8.39 -8.92 18.55
CA ILE A 25 8.16 -7.47 18.57
C ILE A 25 9.49 -6.79 18.23
N GLY A 26 9.70 -6.52 16.94
CA GLY A 26 10.83 -5.74 16.44
C GLY A 26 11.86 -6.45 15.58
N LEU A 27 11.69 -7.74 15.21
CA LEU A 27 12.59 -8.45 14.32
C LEU A 27 11.80 -9.30 13.32
N GLU A 28 11.88 -8.96 12.04
CA GLU A 28 11.41 -9.80 10.95
C GLU A 28 12.59 -10.43 10.22
N VAL A 29 12.43 -11.69 9.78
CA VAL A 29 13.47 -12.41 9.04
C VAL A 29 13.13 -12.34 7.55
N VAL A 30 13.93 -11.60 6.78
CA VAL A 30 13.84 -11.56 5.31
C VAL A 30 15.09 -12.22 4.77
N ASP A 31 14.94 -13.23 3.90
CA ASP A 31 16.04 -14.00 3.29
C ASP A 31 17.05 -14.56 4.30
N GLY A 32 16.56 -15.00 5.48
CA GLY A 32 17.40 -15.56 6.55
C GLY A 32 18.15 -14.53 7.39
N HIS A 33 17.92 -13.23 7.19
CA HIS A 33 18.51 -12.15 7.99
C HIS A 33 17.44 -11.49 8.85
N ALA A 34 17.74 -11.30 10.15
CA ALA A 34 16.88 -10.54 11.05
C ALA A 34 16.94 -9.05 10.68
N VAL A 35 15.83 -8.47 10.26
CA VAL A 35 15.71 -7.04 9.99
C VAL A 35 15.03 -6.40 11.18
N LYS A 36 15.67 -5.38 11.77
CA LYS A 36 15.08 -4.62 12.86
C LYS A 36 13.88 -3.83 12.31
N ALA A 37 12.72 -3.94 12.98
CA ALA A 37 11.57 -3.12 12.63
C ALA A 37 11.94 -1.62 12.68
N PRO A 38 11.39 -0.79 11.78
CA PRO A 38 11.57 0.66 11.86
C PRO A 38 11.20 1.20 13.24
N ALA A 39 11.84 2.28 13.67
CA ALA A 39 11.58 2.90 14.98
C ALA A 39 10.10 3.30 15.15
N ASP A 40 9.37 3.51 14.05
CA ASP A 40 7.97 3.89 13.97
C ASP A 40 7.08 2.72 13.47
N TYR A 41 7.46 1.47 13.75
CA TYR A 41 6.67 0.31 13.36
C TYR A 41 5.24 0.41 13.89
N GLN A 42 4.27 0.34 12.99
CA GLN A 42 2.85 0.34 13.32
C GLN A 42 2.28 -1.07 13.17
N ASP A 43 1.57 -1.53 14.21
CA ASP A 43 0.87 -2.80 14.14
C ASP A 43 -0.30 -2.70 13.13
N PRO A 44 -0.38 -3.60 12.13
CA PRO A 44 -1.52 -3.67 11.21
C PRO A 44 -2.87 -3.77 11.92
N GLU A 45 -2.94 -4.46 13.08
CA GLU A 45 -4.18 -4.61 13.83
C GLU A 45 -4.60 -3.29 14.48
N GLU A 46 -3.65 -2.53 15.03
CA GLU A 46 -3.93 -1.19 15.58
C GLU A 46 -4.42 -0.23 14.47
N LEU A 47 -3.80 -0.25 13.29
CA LEU A 47 -4.25 0.55 12.15
C LEU A 47 -5.64 0.14 11.67
N TYR A 48 -5.94 -1.15 11.66
CA TYR A 48 -7.28 -1.64 11.34
C TYR A 48 -8.31 -1.12 12.36
N GLN A 49 -8.01 -1.13 13.66
CA GLN A 49 -8.90 -0.57 14.69
C GLN A 49 -9.10 0.94 14.52
N ILE A 50 -8.04 1.68 14.16
CA ILE A 50 -8.13 3.11 13.84
C ILE A 50 -9.09 3.33 12.65
N LEU A 51 -8.96 2.54 11.58
CA LEU A 51 -9.85 2.59 10.43
C LEU A 51 -11.32 2.36 10.81
N ILE A 52 -11.60 1.28 11.55
CA ILE A 52 -12.97 0.93 11.96
C ILE A 52 -13.59 2.01 12.86
N ASN A 53 -12.83 2.50 13.85
CA ASN A 53 -13.29 3.58 14.72
C ASN A 53 -13.61 4.84 13.92
N LYS A 54 -12.79 5.15 12.91
CA LYS A 54 -13.01 6.31 12.05
C LYS A 54 -14.27 6.14 11.19
N VAL A 55 -14.47 5.01 10.54
CA VAL A 55 -15.69 4.73 9.76
C VAL A 55 -16.93 4.85 10.64
N LYS A 56 -16.91 4.30 11.86
CA LYS A 56 -18.01 4.41 12.83
C LYS A 56 -18.29 5.83 13.33
N THR A 57 -17.34 6.74 13.20
CA THR A 57 -17.56 8.15 13.59
C THR A 57 -18.55 8.85 12.67
N TYR A 58 -18.48 8.61 11.36
CA TYR A 58 -19.41 9.23 10.39
C TYR A 58 -20.52 8.29 9.92
N HIS A 59 -20.37 6.97 10.12
CA HIS A 59 -21.39 5.94 9.88
C HIS A 59 -21.54 5.01 11.08
N PRO A 60 -22.19 5.46 12.18
CA PRO A 60 -22.28 4.66 13.43
C PRO A 60 -23.02 3.33 13.28
N SER A 61 -23.97 3.25 12.35
CA SER A 61 -24.78 2.04 12.06
C SER A 61 -24.22 1.18 10.93
N GLU A 62 -23.06 1.55 10.31
CA GLU A 62 -22.51 0.82 9.17
C GLU A 62 -22.07 -0.58 9.59
N ASP A 63 -22.46 -1.55 8.78
CA ASP A 63 -21.92 -2.90 8.84
C ASP A 63 -20.49 -2.93 8.27
N VAL A 64 -19.52 -3.11 9.16
CA VAL A 64 -18.08 -3.13 8.83
C VAL A 64 -17.58 -4.52 8.41
N SER A 65 -18.45 -5.52 8.30
CA SER A 65 -18.08 -6.90 7.98
C SER A 65 -17.33 -7.02 6.63
N MET A 66 -17.74 -6.21 5.64
CA MET A 66 -17.07 -6.16 4.33
C MET A 66 -15.67 -5.57 4.43
N ILE A 67 -15.45 -4.55 5.27
CA ILE A 67 -14.13 -3.94 5.53
C ILE A 67 -13.23 -4.95 6.25
N GLU A 68 -13.77 -5.67 7.25
CA GLU A 68 -13.04 -6.72 7.95
C GLU A 68 -12.62 -7.85 7.03
N LYS A 69 -13.53 -8.28 6.14
CA LYS A 69 -13.25 -9.30 5.12
C LYS A 69 -12.14 -8.84 4.17
N ALA A 70 -12.20 -7.60 3.67
CA ALA A 70 -11.19 -7.02 2.80
C ALA A 70 -9.81 -6.97 3.49
N TYR A 71 -9.76 -6.55 4.74
CA TYR A 71 -8.53 -6.54 5.52
C TYR A 71 -7.91 -7.94 5.65
N LYS A 72 -8.71 -8.96 6.02
CA LYS A 72 -8.23 -10.34 6.16
C LYS A 72 -7.67 -10.88 4.84
N ILE A 73 -8.37 -10.65 3.74
CA ILE A 73 -7.94 -11.09 2.39
C ILE A 73 -6.66 -10.36 1.97
N ALA A 74 -6.61 -9.03 2.09
CA ALA A 74 -5.42 -8.27 1.73
C ALA A 74 -4.20 -8.64 2.61
N LYS A 75 -4.40 -8.86 3.92
CA LYS A 75 -3.35 -9.27 4.85
C LYS A 75 -2.75 -10.64 4.46
N GLU A 76 -3.59 -11.61 4.09
CA GLU A 76 -3.10 -12.92 3.66
C GLU A 76 -2.48 -12.86 2.25
N ALA A 77 -3.06 -12.10 1.32
CA ALA A 77 -2.56 -11.94 -0.05
C ALA A 77 -1.16 -11.29 -0.09
N HIS A 78 -0.91 -10.31 0.79
CA HIS A 78 0.39 -9.63 0.91
C HIS A 78 1.33 -10.23 1.96
N LYS A 79 1.03 -11.44 2.44
CA LYS A 79 1.84 -12.11 3.45
C LYS A 79 3.28 -12.34 2.96
N GLY A 80 4.25 -11.93 3.78
CA GLY A 80 5.66 -12.03 3.41
C GLY A 80 6.15 -10.95 2.44
N GLN A 81 5.29 -10.02 2.03
CA GLN A 81 5.70 -8.85 1.26
C GLN A 81 6.01 -7.68 2.19
N PHE A 82 7.06 -6.91 1.85
CA PHE A 82 7.52 -5.76 2.62
C PHE A 82 7.68 -4.54 1.74
N ARG A 83 7.42 -3.37 2.31
CA ARG A 83 7.71 -2.08 1.70
C ARG A 83 9.22 -1.78 1.78
N LYS A 84 9.67 -0.76 1.04
CA LYS A 84 11.07 -0.28 1.10
C LYS A 84 11.44 0.31 2.47
N SER A 85 10.45 0.68 3.28
CA SER A 85 10.61 1.06 4.69
C SER A 85 10.96 -0.11 5.60
N GLY A 86 10.76 -1.36 5.16
CA GLY A 86 10.87 -2.58 5.96
C GLY A 86 9.57 -2.97 6.68
N GLU A 87 8.50 -2.21 6.53
CA GLU A 87 7.18 -2.52 7.10
C GLU A 87 6.45 -3.57 6.26
N ALA A 88 5.58 -4.38 6.92
CA ALA A 88 4.68 -5.29 6.23
C ALA A 88 3.84 -4.54 5.18
N TYR A 89 3.67 -5.12 3.99
CA TYR A 89 3.01 -4.42 2.87
C TYR A 89 1.59 -3.96 3.22
N ILE A 90 0.86 -4.73 4.03
CA ILE A 90 -0.53 -4.43 4.44
C ILE A 90 -0.70 -3.05 5.12
N ILE A 91 0.37 -2.50 5.69
CA ILE A 91 0.37 -1.14 6.29
C ILE A 91 -0.04 -0.09 5.25
N HIS A 92 0.41 -0.24 3.99
CA HIS A 92 0.06 0.69 2.92
C HIS A 92 -1.43 0.74 2.59
N PRO A 93 -2.10 -0.38 2.23
CA PRO A 93 -3.54 -0.35 1.97
C PRO A 93 -4.37 0.11 3.16
N LEU A 94 -3.95 -0.19 4.40
CA LEU A 94 -4.63 0.33 5.59
C LEU A 94 -4.54 1.86 5.68
N TRP A 95 -3.37 2.45 5.43
CA TRP A 95 -3.24 3.90 5.40
C TRP A 95 -4.03 4.54 4.26
N VAL A 96 -4.05 3.92 3.08
CA VAL A 96 -4.91 4.37 1.97
C VAL A 96 -6.37 4.40 2.42
N ALA A 97 -6.86 3.32 3.04
CA ALA A 97 -8.22 3.25 3.57
C ALA A 97 -8.50 4.30 4.67
N ILE A 98 -7.54 4.56 5.56
CA ILE A 98 -7.65 5.61 6.59
C ILE A 98 -7.73 7.01 5.95
N ILE A 99 -6.95 7.28 4.90
CA ILE A 99 -7.02 8.54 4.15
C ILE A 99 -8.42 8.70 3.52
N LEU A 100 -8.97 7.64 2.92
CA LEU A 100 -10.32 7.63 2.36
C LEU A 100 -11.40 7.82 3.44
N ALA A 101 -11.25 7.17 4.61
CA ALA A 101 -12.14 7.35 5.75
C ALA A 101 -12.06 8.77 6.34
N ASN A 102 -10.91 9.46 6.25
CA ASN A 102 -10.76 10.88 6.60
C ASN A 102 -11.54 11.81 5.66
N LEU A 103 -11.85 11.35 4.45
CA LEU A 103 -12.70 12.03 3.48
C LEU A 103 -14.17 11.60 3.59
N GLU A 104 -14.51 10.77 4.59
CA GLU A 104 -15.87 10.27 4.88
C GLU A 104 -16.51 9.55 3.68
N LEU A 105 -15.71 8.74 2.95
CA LEU A 105 -16.19 8.01 1.79
C LEU A 105 -16.95 6.74 2.17
N ASP A 106 -17.75 6.24 1.22
CA ASP A 106 -18.57 5.05 1.37
C ASP A 106 -17.74 3.77 1.60
N LYS A 107 -18.41 2.73 2.09
CA LYS A 107 -17.83 1.44 2.44
C LYS A 107 -17.14 0.77 1.25
N GLU A 108 -17.75 0.82 0.09
CA GLU A 108 -17.24 0.22 -1.15
C GLU A 108 -15.92 0.87 -1.56
N THR A 109 -15.80 2.19 -1.42
CA THR A 109 -14.55 2.94 -1.66
C THR A 109 -13.46 2.58 -0.66
N ILE A 110 -13.81 2.45 0.64
CA ILE A 110 -12.86 2.00 1.67
C ILE A 110 -12.33 0.60 1.37
N VAL A 111 -13.25 -0.33 1.03
CA VAL A 111 -12.92 -1.73 0.66
C VAL A 111 -12.03 -1.77 -0.58
N ALA A 112 -12.37 -1.01 -1.63
CA ALA A 112 -11.54 -0.89 -2.82
C ALA A 112 -10.16 -0.31 -2.51
N GLY A 113 -10.07 0.64 -1.57
CA GLY A 113 -8.79 1.18 -1.08
C GLY A 113 -7.92 0.14 -0.37
N ILE A 114 -8.51 -0.81 0.37
CA ILE A 114 -7.78 -1.92 0.99
C ILE A 114 -7.31 -2.92 -0.06
N LEU A 115 -8.08 -3.13 -1.14
CA LEU A 115 -7.84 -4.17 -2.13
C LEU A 115 -7.11 -3.66 -3.40
N HIS A 116 -6.78 -2.36 -3.48
CA HIS A 116 -6.35 -1.72 -4.73
C HIS A 116 -5.10 -2.33 -5.37
N ASP A 117 -4.16 -2.84 -4.56
CA ASP A 117 -2.92 -3.47 -5.03
C ASP A 117 -3.02 -5.01 -5.07
N VAL A 118 -4.12 -5.62 -4.54
CA VAL A 118 -4.21 -7.08 -4.41
C VAL A 118 -4.18 -7.77 -5.77
N VAL A 119 -4.88 -7.23 -6.78
CA VAL A 119 -4.92 -7.80 -8.13
C VAL A 119 -3.60 -7.58 -8.87
N GLU A 120 -2.91 -6.45 -8.64
CA GLU A 120 -1.66 -6.11 -9.32
C GLU A 120 -0.46 -6.86 -8.74
N ASP A 121 -0.41 -7.00 -7.40
CA ASP A 121 0.78 -7.46 -6.68
C ASP A 121 0.65 -8.89 -6.12
N THR A 122 -0.50 -9.57 -6.33
CA THR A 122 -0.73 -10.91 -5.81
C THR A 122 -1.37 -11.85 -6.86
N VAL A 123 -1.71 -13.07 -6.44
CA VAL A 123 -2.34 -14.08 -7.32
C VAL A 123 -3.87 -13.93 -7.42
N MET A 124 -4.47 -12.99 -6.69
CA MET A 124 -5.91 -12.79 -6.68
C MET A 124 -6.39 -12.12 -7.97
N THR A 125 -7.50 -12.59 -8.52
CA THR A 125 -8.06 -12.14 -9.80
C THR A 125 -9.23 -11.16 -9.62
N ASP A 126 -9.54 -10.38 -10.67
CA ASP A 126 -10.73 -9.51 -10.70
C ASP A 126 -12.04 -10.30 -10.51
N GLU A 127 -12.12 -11.53 -11.04
CA GLU A 127 -13.27 -12.40 -10.88
C GLU A 127 -13.47 -12.83 -9.42
N GLU A 128 -12.39 -13.08 -8.69
CA GLU A 128 -12.45 -13.40 -7.27
C GLU A 128 -12.88 -12.18 -6.45
N ILE A 129 -12.35 -10.98 -6.73
CA ILE A 129 -12.82 -9.74 -6.11
C ILE A 129 -14.32 -9.55 -6.35
N ARG A 130 -14.78 -9.73 -7.58
CA ARG A 130 -16.19 -9.61 -7.96
C ARG A 130 -17.09 -10.58 -7.21
N LYS A 131 -16.65 -11.83 -7.09
CA LYS A 131 -17.38 -12.88 -6.36
C LYS A 131 -17.47 -12.58 -4.87
N GLU A 132 -16.41 -12.09 -4.28
CA GLU A 132 -16.30 -11.89 -2.84
C GLU A 132 -16.90 -10.55 -2.36
N PHE A 133 -16.84 -9.49 -3.19
CA PHE A 133 -17.18 -8.12 -2.81
C PHE A 133 -18.22 -7.44 -3.71
N GLY A 134 -18.61 -8.10 -4.80
CA GLY A 134 -19.60 -7.58 -5.75
C GLY A 134 -19.00 -6.72 -6.87
N ASP A 135 -19.87 -6.36 -7.81
CA ASP A 135 -19.49 -5.64 -9.05
C ASP A 135 -18.90 -4.26 -8.78
N GLU A 136 -19.44 -3.55 -7.80
CA GLU A 136 -19.06 -2.17 -7.51
C GLU A 136 -17.62 -2.08 -7.04
N VAL A 137 -17.24 -2.90 -6.03
CA VAL A 137 -15.85 -2.96 -5.54
C VAL A 137 -14.91 -3.44 -6.65
N ALA A 138 -15.29 -4.46 -7.42
CA ALA A 138 -14.45 -4.97 -8.52
C ALA A 138 -14.20 -3.90 -9.60
N LEU A 139 -15.22 -3.10 -9.96
CA LEU A 139 -15.04 -2.01 -10.91
C LEU A 139 -14.12 -0.90 -10.39
N LEU A 140 -14.19 -0.59 -9.09
CA LEU A 140 -13.29 0.39 -8.47
C LEU A 140 -11.85 -0.11 -8.48
N VAL A 141 -11.59 -1.37 -8.06
CA VAL A 141 -10.27 -1.98 -8.04
C VAL A 141 -9.68 -2.05 -9.45
N ASP A 142 -10.42 -2.58 -10.43
CA ASP A 142 -10.01 -2.63 -11.84
C ASP A 142 -9.66 -1.23 -12.39
N GLY A 143 -10.48 -0.23 -12.06
CA GLY A 143 -10.23 1.16 -12.44
C GLY A 143 -8.92 1.71 -11.87
N VAL A 144 -8.62 1.44 -10.60
CA VAL A 144 -7.38 1.89 -9.94
C VAL A 144 -6.17 1.18 -10.52
N THR A 145 -6.24 -0.15 -10.74
CA THR A 145 -5.19 -0.96 -11.38
C THR A 145 -4.84 -0.41 -12.77
N LYS A 146 -5.85 -0.12 -13.61
CA LYS A 146 -5.64 0.49 -14.94
C LYS A 146 -4.98 1.86 -14.88
N LEU A 147 -5.29 2.67 -13.86
CA LEU A 147 -4.59 3.95 -13.64
C LEU A 147 -3.17 3.75 -13.10
N GLY A 148 -2.89 2.67 -12.36
CA GLY A 148 -1.55 2.31 -11.88
C GLY A 148 -0.57 2.03 -13.02
N GLN A 149 -1.04 1.47 -14.14
CA GLN A 149 -0.25 1.13 -15.31
C GLN A 149 0.14 2.32 -16.20
N LEU A 150 -0.24 3.56 -15.83
CA LEU A 150 0.16 4.74 -16.57
C LEU A 150 1.67 5.00 -16.45
N SER A 151 2.35 5.05 -17.59
CA SER A 151 3.78 5.40 -17.62
C SER A 151 3.95 6.92 -17.51
N TYR A 152 4.83 7.35 -16.60
CA TYR A 152 5.21 8.77 -16.50
C TYR A 152 6.53 9.02 -17.27
N SER A 153 6.56 10.09 -18.05
CA SER A 153 7.78 10.60 -18.67
C SER A 153 7.78 12.13 -18.60
N ALA A 154 8.72 12.69 -17.84
CA ALA A 154 8.81 14.14 -17.63
C ALA A 154 9.09 14.91 -18.94
N ASP A 155 9.77 14.27 -19.90
CA ASP A 155 10.24 14.92 -21.12
C ASP A 155 9.28 14.72 -22.32
N LYS A 156 8.14 14.03 -22.12
CA LYS A 156 7.18 13.74 -23.19
C LYS A 156 5.82 14.32 -22.87
N LEU A 157 5.54 15.50 -23.38
CA LEU A 157 4.27 16.20 -23.23
C LEU A 157 3.07 15.35 -23.69
N GLU A 158 3.26 14.56 -24.74
CA GLU A 158 2.23 13.66 -25.27
C GLU A 158 1.85 12.56 -24.27
N VAL A 159 2.83 12.01 -23.54
CA VAL A 159 2.59 10.99 -22.50
C VAL A 159 1.82 11.58 -21.33
N GLN A 160 2.15 12.81 -20.92
CA GLN A 160 1.44 13.51 -19.86
C GLN A 160 -0.01 13.81 -20.25
N ALA A 161 -0.24 14.28 -21.49
CA ALA A 161 -1.59 14.54 -22.02
C ALA A 161 -2.42 13.26 -22.08
N GLU A 162 -1.85 12.13 -22.52
CA GLU A 162 -2.53 10.85 -22.55
C GLU A 162 -2.86 10.33 -21.14
N ASN A 163 -1.97 10.49 -20.18
CA ASN A 163 -2.24 10.15 -18.79
C ASN A 163 -3.39 10.97 -18.21
N LEU A 164 -3.39 12.28 -18.43
CA LEU A 164 -4.51 13.14 -18.03
C LEU A 164 -5.82 12.72 -18.69
N ARG A 165 -5.79 12.41 -20.01
CA ARG A 165 -6.97 11.92 -20.73
C ARG A 165 -7.53 10.65 -20.10
N LYS A 166 -6.67 9.67 -19.78
CA LYS A 166 -7.08 8.42 -19.13
C LYS A 166 -7.67 8.66 -17.73
N MET A 167 -7.07 9.56 -16.96
CA MET A 167 -7.61 9.94 -15.66
C MET A 167 -8.99 10.60 -15.78
N PHE A 168 -9.21 11.51 -16.74
CA PHE A 168 -10.51 12.10 -16.99
C PHE A 168 -11.56 11.07 -17.45
N LEU A 169 -11.16 10.09 -18.27
CA LEU A 169 -12.05 9.00 -18.68
C LEU A 169 -12.42 8.09 -17.48
N ALA A 170 -11.49 7.82 -16.59
CA ALA A 170 -11.77 7.09 -15.36
C ALA A 170 -12.72 7.87 -14.44
N MET A 171 -12.50 9.19 -14.28
CA MET A 171 -13.40 10.07 -13.52
C MET A 171 -14.81 10.12 -14.10
N ALA A 172 -14.96 10.09 -15.42
CA ALA A 172 -16.26 10.08 -16.09
C ALA A 172 -17.04 8.78 -15.85
N LYS A 173 -16.34 7.68 -15.56
CA LYS A 173 -16.96 6.40 -15.19
C LYS A 173 -17.32 6.37 -13.72
N ASP A 174 -16.36 6.60 -12.85
CA ASP A 174 -16.53 6.72 -11.41
C ASP A 174 -15.39 7.55 -10.80
N ILE A 175 -15.75 8.69 -10.22
CA ILE A 175 -14.78 9.62 -9.62
C ILE A 175 -13.98 8.99 -8.46
N ARG A 176 -14.57 8.00 -7.77
CA ARG A 176 -13.95 7.31 -6.63
C ARG A 176 -12.65 6.62 -7.02
N VAL A 177 -12.53 6.12 -8.26
CA VAL A 177 -11.29 5.53 -8.80
C VAL A 177 -10.12 6.52 -8.69
N VAL A 178 -10.34 7.78 -9.06
CA VAL A 178 -9.29 8.82 -8.97
C VAL A 178 -9.05 9.23 -7.52
N ILE A 179 -10.08 9.26 -6.68
CA ILE A 179 -9.93 9.58 -5.25
C ILE A 179 -9.09 8.50 -4.54
N ILE A 180 -9.34 7.21 -4.83
CA ILE A 180 -8.51 6.10 -4.30
C ILE A 180 -7.05 6.28 -4.77
N LYS A 181 -6.84 6.57 -6.07
CA LYS A 181 -5.48 6.78 -6.61
C LYS A 181 -4.78 7.99 -6.00
N LEU A 182 -5.51 9.05 -5.66
CA LEU A 182 -4.97 10.21 -4.93
C LEU A 182 -4.57 9.84 -3.49
N ALA A 183 -5.36 9.01 -2.80
CA ALA A 183 -5.05 8.51 -1.46
C ALA A 183 -3.81 7.59 -1.47
N ASP A 184 -3.70 6.68 -2.45
CA ASP A 184 -2.51 5.88 -2.71
C ASP A 184 -1.27 6.77 -2.92
N ARG A 185 -1.38 7.74 -3.82
CA ARG A 185 -0.30 8.68 -4.11
C ARG A 185 0.14 9.45 -2.87
N LEU A 186 -0.81 9.93 -2.07
CA LEU A 186 -0.50 10.66 -0.84
C LEU A 186 0.29 9.79 0.14
N HIS A 187 -0.13 8.55 0.37
CA HIS A 187 0.63 7.65 1.25
C HIS A 187 2.02 7.32 0.67
N ASN A 188 2.14 7.13 -0.65
CA ASN A 188 3.44 6.95 -1.29
C ASN A 188 4.35 8.19 -1.15
N MET A 189 3.80 9.40 -1.12
CA MET A 189 4.57 10.62 -0.84
C MET A 189 5.03 10.68 0.62
N ARG A 190 4.20 10.27 1.58
CA ARG A 190 4.57 10.19 3.02
C ARG A 190 5.73 9.23 3.30
N THR A 191 5.91 8.22 2.44
CA THR A 191 6.97 7.20 2.58
C THR A 191 8.09 7.36 1.54
N LEU A 192 8.17 8.52 0.88
CA LEU A 192 9.07 8.79 -0.23
C LEU A 192 10.55 8.72 0.16
N GLN A 193 10.88 9.06 1.42
CA GLN A 193 12.25 9.05 1.96
C GLN A 193 12.93 7.68 1.89
N PHE A 194 12.17 6.58 1.82
CA PHE A 194 12.72 5.22 1.71
C PHE A 194 13.09 4.82 0.28
N MET A 195 12.81 5.68 -0.71
CA MET A 195 13.20 5.47 -2.10
C MET A 195 14.58 6.06 -2.40
N ARG A 196 15.22 5.58 -3.49
CA ARG A 196 16.45 6.17 -4.00
C ARG A 196 16.21 7.62 -4.46
N PRO A 197 17.19 8.54 -4.32
CA PRO A 197 17.02 9.98 -4.62
C PRO A 197 16.48 10.26 -6.04
N GLU A 198 16.89 9.48 -7.04
CA GLU A 198 16.41 9.64 -8.42
C GLU A 198 14.92 9.34 -8.52
N LYS A 199 14.47 8.27 -7.85
CA LYS A 199 13.04 7.88 -7.80
C LYS A 199 12.23 8.85 -6.97
N GLN A 200 12.78 9.43 -5.90
CA GLN A 200 12.12 10.49 -5.13
C GLN A 200 11.79 11.68 -6.04
N LYS A 201 12.77 12.17 -6.82
CA LYS A 201 12.59 13.29 -7.75
C LYS A 201 11.56 12.98 -8.83
N GLU A 202 11.62 11.78 -9.42
CA GLU A 202 10.66 11.33 -10.44
C GLU A 202 9.23 11.31 -9.88
N LYS A 203 9.03 10.69 -8.71
CA LYS A 203 7.70 10.58 -8.08
C LYS A 203 7.17 11.92 -7.58
N ALA A 204 8.02 12.79 -7.05
CA ALA A 204 7.65 14.13 -6.66
C ALA A 204 7.19 14.96 -7.89
N ARG A 205 7.95 14.91 -9.00
CA ARG A 205 7.59 15.61 -10.23
C ARG A 205 6.27 15.09 -10.81
N GLU A 206 6.11 13.77 -10.93
CA GLU A 206 4.86 13.15 -11.37
C GLU A 206 3.67 13.62 -10.51
N THR A 207 3.86 13.70 -9.19
CA THR A 207 2.83 14.16 -8.25
C THR A 207 2.44 15.61 -8.50
N MET A 208 3.42 16.49 -8.68
CA MET A 208 3.20 17.92 -8.93
C MET A 208 2.59 18.18 -10.31
N ASP A 209 2.97 17.40 -11.33
CA ASP A 209 2.54 17.64 -12.71
C ASP A 209 1.13 17.08 -12.98
N ILE A 210 0.73 15.97 -12.30
CA ILE A 210 -0.50 15.26 -12.59
C ILE A 210 -1.46 15.27 -11.40
N TYR A 211 -1.05 14.73 -10.24
CA TYR A 211 -1.97 14.44 -9.14
C TYR A 211 -2.41 15.67 -8.35
N ALA A 212 -1.50 16.59 -8.05
CA ALA A 212 -1.83 17.82 -7.31
C ALA A 212 -2.80 18.73 -8.07
N PRO A 213 -2.67 18.96 -9.40
CA PRO A 213 -3.68 19.68 -10.18
C PRO A 213 -5.06 19.03 -10.18
N ILE A 214 -5.12 17.70 -10.19
CA ILE A 214 -6.39 16.95 -10.14
C ILE A 214 -7.03 17.12 -8.76
N ALA A 215 -6.28 16.89 -7.67
CA ALA A 215 -6.77 17.09 -6.31
C ALA A 215 -7.29 18.52 -6.10
N GLN A 216 -6.63 19.52 -6.69
CA GLN A 216 -7.08 20.92 -6.64
C GLN A 216 -8.41 21.11 -7.38
N ARG A 217 -8.58 20.56 -8.57
CA ARG A 217 -9.81 20.67 -9.38
C ARG A 217 -11.00 19.97 -8.73
N LEU A 218 -10.73 18.87 -8.02
CA LEU A 218 -11.74 18.13 -7.25
C LEU A 218 -12.07 18.78 -5.90
N GLY A 219 -11.37 19.85 -5.52
CA GLY A 219 -11.60 20.53 -4.23
C GLY A 219 -11.15 19.72 -3.02
N ILE A 220 -10.33 18.65 -3.21
CA ILE A 220 -9.85 17.80 -2.12
C ILE A 220 -8.63 18.47 -1.46
N SER A 221 -8.91 19.56 -0.73
CA SER A 221 -7.88 20.42 -0.14
C SER A 221 -6.96 19.67 0.81
N ARG A 222 -7.48 18.68 1.56
CA ARG A 222 -6.67 17.86 2.49
C ARG A 222 -5.54 17.12 1.80
N ILE A 223 -5.81 16.51 0.64
CA ILE A 223 -4.76 15.79 -0.13
C ILE A 223 -3.81 16.78 -0.81
N LYS A 224 -4.32 17.91 -1.28
CA LYS A 224 -3.50 18.91 -1.99
C LYS A 224 -2.50 19.60 -1.08
N THR A 225 -2.89 19.94 0.15
CA THR A 225 -2.08 20.77 1.07
C THR A 225 -0.99 20.00 1.77
N GLU A 226 -1.08 18.69 1.82
CA GLU A 226 -0.07 17.79 2.34
C GLU A 226 0.91 17.34 1.26
#